data_11e59846d8e1f721e8c491e6b16204bd
#
_entry.id   11e59846d8e1f721e8c491e6b16204bd
#
_cell.length_a   1.000
_cell.length_b   1.000
_cell.length_c   1.000
_cell.angle_alpha   90.00
_cell.angle_beta   90.00
_cell.angle_gamma   90.00
#
_symmetry.space_group_name_H-M   'P 1'
#
loop_
_entity.id
_entity.type
_entity.pdbx_description
1 polymer ?
#
loop_
_entity_poly.entity_id
_entity_poly.type
_entity_poly.pdbx_seq_one_letter_code
_entity_poly.pdbx_strand_id
1 'polypeptide(L)'
;MKTIPIFAASAALLSYAVFIPATGFTDAAIAHDDHAFSAGEPGNSKKPARVVQVTMREGDGKMLFIPDQIDARKGEQIRFIIRNNGLLKHEFMLASVQDNDKHAELMKKYPDMEHDDPNGKSIEPGKVTEIVWRFSKAGTFEFACLIPGHREAGMHGTVAVK
;
A
#
# COMPACT_ATOMS: atom_id res chain seq x y z
N MET A 1 -3.73 89.16 46.26
CA MET A 1 -3.46 88.29 45.11
C MET A 1 -2.62 87.12 45.64
N LYS A 2 -3.21 85.94 45.77
CA LYS A 2 -2.56 84.75 46.27
C LYS A 2 -2.39 83.69 45.11
N THR A 3 -1.18 83.44 44.73
CA THR A 3 -0.83 82.48 43.73
C THR A 3 -0.73 81.08 44.35
N ILE A 4 -1.45 80.11 43.83
CA ILE A 4 -1.43 78.70 44.22
C ILE A 4 -0.48 77.95 43.31
N PRO A 5 0.49 77.19 43.81
CA PRO A 5 1.35 76.33 42.91
C PRO A 5 0.62 75.04 42.55
N ILE A 6 0.66 74.69 41.30
CA ILE A 6 0.16 73.39 40.73
C ILE A 6 1.25 72.37 40.87
N PHE A 7 1.01 71.29 41.64
CA PHE A 7 1.87 70.14 41.71
C PHE A 7 1.53 69.18 40.56
N ALA A 8 2.48 68.99 39.66
CA ALA A 8 2.37 67.97 38.63
C ALA A 8 2.78 66.62 39.21
N ALA A 9 1.85 65.68 39.26
CA ALA A 9 2.09 64.31 39.65
C ALA A 9 2.50 63.49 38.40
N SER A 10 3.78 63.06 38.34
CA SER A 10 4.24 62.14 37.30
C SER A 10 3.86 60.72 37.62
N ALA A 11 2.93 60.16 36.86
CA ALA A 11 2.59 58.74 36.94
C ALA A 11 3.61 57.93 36.12
N ALA A 12 4.43 57.14 36.81
CA ALA A 12 5.32 56.14 36.19
C ALA A 12 4.51 54.89 35.77
N LEU A 13 4.35 54.71 34.47
CA LEU A 13 3.78 53.48 33.90
C LEU A 13 4.85 52.36 33.91
N LEU A 14 4.71 51.41 34.84
CA LEU A 14 5.47 50.17 34.82
C LEU A 14 4.88 49.27 33.71
N SER A 15 5.58 49.16 32.61
CA SER A 15 5.26 48.18 31.57
C SER A 15 5.73 46.78 32.00
N TYR A 16 4.80 45.93 32.41
CA TYR A 16 5.07 44.49 32.58
C TYR A 16 5.14 43.82 31.22
N ALA A 17 6.31 43.42 30.80
CA ALA A 17 6.48 42.55 29.64
C ALA A 17 6.07 41.11 30.04
N VAL A 18 4.92 40.67 29.57
CA VAL A 18 4.49 39.28 29.70
C VAL A 18 5.29 38.46 28.73
N PHE A 19 6.26 37.72 29.26
CA PHE A 19 7.02 36.72 28.49
C PHE A 19 6.13 35.50 28.33
N ILE A 20 5.49 35.31 27.16
CA ILE A 20 4.77 34.10 26.79
C ILE A 20 5.79 33.13 26.25
N PRO A 21 6.08 32.01 26.92
CA PRO A 21 6.94 30.98 26.31
C PRO A 21 6.22 30.45 25.08
N ALA A 22 6.87 30.54 23.93
CA ALA A 22 6.44 29.85 22.73
C ALA A 22 6.53 28.36 22.99
N THR A 23 5.40 27.72 23.37
CA THR A 23 5.29 26.27 23.33
C THR A 23 5.38 25.86 21.88
N GLY A 24 6.57 25.40 21.50
CA GLY A 24 6.77 24.77 20.20
C GLY A 24 5.80 23.59 20.08
N PHE A 25 4.79 23.75 19.23
CA PHE A 25 4.06 22.59 18.71
C PHE A 25 5.08 21.80 17.92
N THR A 26 5.61 20.74 18.50
CA THR A 26 6.25 19.69 17.72
C THR A 26 5.13 19.12 16.87
N ASP A 27 5.15 19.41 15.58
CA ASP A 27 4.43 18.62 14.60
C ASP A 27 4.84 17.17 14.85
N ALA A 28 4.01 16.43 15.57
CA ALA A 28 4.08 15.00 15.55
C ALA A 28 3.82 14.62 14.10
N ALA A 29 4.90 14.39 13.35
CA ALA A 29 4.79 13.71 12.07
C ALA A 29 3.94 12.48 12.35
N ILE A 30 2.72 12.48 11.81
CA ILE A 30 1.88 11.29 11.75
C ILE A 30 2.75 10.32 10.97
N ALA A 31 3.41 9.40 11.68
CA ALA A 31 4.03 8.26 11.08
C ALA A 31 2.88 7.57 10.35
N HIS A 32 2.83 7.72 9.02
CA HIS A 32 2.07 6.82 8.19
C HIS A 32 2.58 5.45 8.62
N ASP A 33 1.69 4.66 9.17
CA ASP A 33 1.97 3.26 9.47
C ASP A 33 2.36 2.64 8.13
N ASP A 34 3.69 2.60 7.89
CA ASP A 34 4.27 1.95 6.72
C ASP A 34 3.95 0.48 6.89
N HIS A 35 2.77 0.07 6.41
CA HIS A 35 2.44 -1.33 6.25
C HIS A 35 3.50 -1.93 5.32
N ALA A 36 4.58 -2.40 5.94
CA ALA A 36 5.68 -3.00 5.22
C ALA A 36 5.17 -4.27 4.54
N PHE A 37 4.94 -4.20 3.26
CA PHE A 37 4.54 -5.37 2.47
C PHE A 37 5.60 -6.47 2.61
N SER A 38 5.13 -7.70 2.83
CA SER A 38 6.03 -8.84 3.01
C SER A 38 6.88 -9.13 1.77
N ALA A 39 6.32 -8.98 0.58
CA ALA A 39 6.97 -9.31 -0.69
C ALA A 39 7.91 -8.21 -1.25
N GLY A 40 8.02 -7.07 -0.59
CA GLY A 40 8.84 -5.95 -1.08
C GLY A 40 8.14 -4.62 -0.93
N GLU A 41 8.12 -3.82 -1.98
CA GLU A 41 7.58 -2.44 -1.95
C GLU A 41 7.01 -2.03 -3.32
N PRO A 42 6.10 -1.04 -3.38
CA PRO A 42 5.65 -0.47 -4.64
C PRO A 42 6.82 0.03 -5.47
N GLY A 43 6.83 -0.32 -6.75
CA GLY A 43 7.86 0.09 -7.68
C GLY A 43 7.63 1.52 -8.21
N ASN A 44 8.64 2.05 -8.89
CA ASN A 44 8.55 3.34 -9.55
C ASN A 44 8.27 3.16 -11.05
N SER A 45 7.08 3.52 -11.50
CA SER A 45 6.66 3.35 -12.90
C SER A 45 7.51 4.12 -13.92
N LYS A 46 8.29 5.13 -13.46
CA LYS A 46 9.21 5.91 -14.31
C LYS A 46 10.59 5.27 -14.45
N LYS A 47 10.88 4.21 -13.69
CA LYS A 47 12.15 3.48 -13.78
C LYS A 47 12.00 2.23 -14.65
N PRO A 48 13.09 1.76 -15.29
CA PRO A 48 13.09 0.50 -16.01
C PRO A 48 12.60 -0.67 -15.13
N ALA A 49 11.79 -1.54 -15.71
CA ALA A 49 11.28 -2.74 -15.07
C ALA A 49 11.23 -3.89 -16.08
N ARG A 50 11.49 -5.10 -15.64
CA ARG A 50 11.22 -6.27 -16.47
C ARG A 50 9.71 -6.48 -16.54
N VAL A 51 9.19 -6.65 -17.74
CA VAL A 51 7.76 -6.91 -17.94
C VAL A 51 7.50 -8.41 -17.81
N VAL A 52 6.50 -8.75 -16.99
CA VAL A 52 5.95 -10.09 -16.88
C VAL A 52 4.46 -10.02 -17.18
N GLN A 53 4.03 -10.75 -18.20
CA GLN A 53 2.59 -10.87 -18.50
C GLN A 53 2.02 -12.04 -17.71
N VAL A 54 0.92 -11.81 -17.02
CA VAL A 54 0.18 -12.81 -16.25
C VAL A 54 -1.23 -12.87 -16.79
N THR A 55 -1.67 -14.07 -17.19
CA THR A 55 -3.04 -14.32 -17.62
C THR A 55 -3.80 -15.06 -16.53
N MET A 56 -4.99 -14.61 -16.24
CA MET A 56 -5.97 -15.25 -15.37
C MET A 56 -7.03 -15.93 -16.24
N ARG A 57 -7.39 -17.16 -15.91
CA ARG A 57 -8.50 -17.87 -16.59
C ARG A 57 -9.00 -19.05 -15.79
N GLU A 58 -10.23 -19.47 -16.11
CA GLU A 58 -10.77 -20.78 -15.75
C GLU A 58 -10.52 -21.78 -16.88
N GLY A 59 -10.47 -23.06 -16.56
CA GLY A 59 -10.39 -24.17 -17.51
C GLY A 59 -10.20 -25.49 -16.82
N ASP A 60 -10.83 -26.53 -17.34
CA ASP A 60 -10.72 -27.93 -16.85
C ASP A 60 -11.02 -28.09 -15.34
N GLY A 61 -12.00 -27.32 -14.84
CA GLY A 61 -12.37 -27.30 -13.43
C GLY A 61 -11.38 -26.61 -12.49
N LYS A 62 -10.40 -25.90 -13.05
CA LYS A 62 -9.37 -25.16 -12.30
C LYS A 62 -9.46 -23.67 -12.60
N MET A 63 -8.89 -22.89 -11.70
CA MET A 63 -8.62 -21.46 -11.90
C MET A 63 -7.12 -21.22 -11.87
N LEU A 64 -6.60 -20.49 -12.87
CA LEU A 64 -5.18 -20.49 -13.16
C LEU A 64 -4.62 -19.08 -13.35
N PHE A 65 -3.39 -18.88 -12.87
CA PHE A 65 -2.47 -17.86 -13.36
C PHE A 65 -1.49 -18.50 -14.34
N ILE A 66 -1.16 -17.80 -15.43
CA ILE A 66 -0.18 -18.24 -16.43
C ILE A 66 0.78 -17.08 -16.71
N PRO A 67 2.06 -17.21 -16.39
CA PRO A 67 2.69 -18.32 -15.65
C PRO A 67 2.27 -18.36 -14.17
N ASP A 68 2.41 -19.50 -13.54
CA ASP A 68 2.20 -19.72 -12.09
C ASP A 68 3.53 -19.70 -11.30
N GLN A 69 4.68 -19.63 -11.99
CA GLN A 69 6.01 -19.53 -11.39
C GLN A 69 6.82 -18.42 -12.06
N ILE A 70 7.41 -17.55 -11.24
CA ILE A 70 8.19 -16.41 -11.67
C ILE A 70 9.45 -16.34 -10.84
N ASP A 71 10.62 -16.30 -11.51
CA ASP A 71 11.90 -16.01 -10.85
C ASP A 71 12.15 -14.48 -10.85
N ALA A 72 12.69 -13.97 -9.75
CA ALA A 72 13.14 -12.59 -9.63
C ALA A 72 14.46 -12.49 -8.88
N ARG A 73 15.14 -11.36 -8.98
CA ARG A 73 16.34 -11.04 -8.20
C ARG A 73 16.01 -10.06 -7.09
N LYS A 74 16.67 -10.20 -5.95
CA LYS A 74 16.58 -9.18 -4.91
C LYS A 74 16.98 -7.80 -5.47
N GLY A 75 16.13 -6.80 -5.24
CA GLY A 75 16.29 -5.44 -5.77
C GLY A 75 15.67 -5.25 -7.17
N GLU A 76 15.26 -6.31 -7.85
CA GLU A 76 14.63 -6.23 -9.17
C GLU A 76 13.27 -5.57 -9.09
N GLN A 77 12.97 -4.76 -10.10
CA GLN A 77 11.64 -4.20 -10.32
C GLN A 77 10.96 -4.93 -11.47
N ILE A 78 9.77 -5.45 -11.22
CA ILE A 78 8.92 -6.12 -12.21
C ILE A 78 7.67 -5.28 -12.45
N ARG A 79 7.29 -5.16 -13.71
CA ARG A 79 6.01 -4.65 -14.17
C ARG A 79 5.13 -5.82 -14.56
N PHE A 80 4.21 -6.18 -13.70
CA PHE A 80 3.20 -7.19 -14.00
C PHE A 80 2.11 -6.57 -14.87
N ILE A 81 1.87 -7.12 -16.05
CA ILE A 81 0.71 -6.82 -16.88
C ILE A 81 -0.26 -7.99 -16.71
N ILE A 82 -1.33 -7.77 -15.99
CA ILE A 82 -2.25 -8.81 -15.54
C ILE A 82 -3.53 -8.70 -16.36
N ARG A 83 -3.86 -9.78 -17.07
CA ARG A 83 -5.05 -9.85 -17.94
C ARG A 83 -5.98 -10.93 -17.45
N ASN A 84 -7.24 -10.55 -17.21
CA ASN A 84 -8.29 -11.53 -16.95
C ASN A 84 -8.94 -11.97 -18.28
N ASN A 85 -8.58 -13.16 -18.74
CA ASN A 85 -9.16 -13.83 -19.91
C ASN A 85 -10.26 -14.83 -19.51
N GLY A 86 -10.65 -14.84 -18.23
CA GLY A 86 -11.72 -15.66 -17.69
C GLY A 86 -13.09 -15.02 -17.81
N LEU A 87 -14.09 -15.71 -17.29
CA LEU A 87 -15.49 -15.28 -17.27
C LEU A 87 -15.89 -14.71 -15.90
N LEU A 88 -15.07 -14.95 -14.85
CA LEU A 88 -15.30 -14.49 -13.49
C LEU A 88 -14.39 -13.30 -13.17
N LYS A 89 -14.80 -12.49 -12.20
CA LYS A 89 -13.94 -11.54 -11.54
C LYS A 89 -12.84 -12.29 -10.79
N HIS A 90 -11.62 -11.80 -10.88
CA HIS A 90 -10.46 -12.36 -10.19
C HIS A 90 -9.67 -11.27 -9.47
N GLU A 91 -8.79 -11.71 -8.59
CA GLU A 91 -7.82 -10.87 -7.90
C GLU A 91 -6.41 -11.34 -8.18
N PHE A 92 -5.47 -10.39 -8.15
CA PHE A 92 -4.04 -10.66 -8.04
C PHE A 92 -3.54 -10.00 -6.77
N MET A 93 -3.24 -10.79 -5.76
CA MET A 93 -2.72 -10.31 -4.48
C MET A 93 -1.32 -10.89 -4.25
N LEU A 94 -0.29 -10.02 -4.21
CA LEU A 94 1.11 -10.41 -4.05
C LEU A 94 1.58 -10.18 -2.61
N ALA A 95 1.87 -11.24 -1.88
CA ALA A 95 2.32 -11.16 -0.50
C ALA A 95 3.10 -12.43 -0.07
N SER A 96 3.44 -12.54 1.23
CA SER A 96 3.81 -13.83 1.80
C SER A 96 2.58 -14.75 1.87
N VAL A 97 2.80 -16.07 1.86
CA VAL A 97 1.70 -17.04 2.07
C VAL A 97 0.93 -16.71 3.35
N GLN A 98 1.64 -16.39 4.43
CA GLN A 98 1.02 -16.07 5.71
C GLN A 98 0.11 -14.83 5.65
N ASP A 99 0.49 -13.79 4.91
CA ASP A 99 -0.33 -12.59 4.79
C ASP A 99 -1.53 -12.82 3.88
N ASN A 100 -1.34 -13.59 2.79
CA ASN A 100 -2.45 -14.04 1.94
C ASN A 100 -3.44 -14.92 2.72
N ASP A 101 -2.97 -15.80 3.62
CA ASP A 101 -3.85 -16.60 4.49
C ASP A 101 -4.71 -15.71 5.39
N LYS A 102 -4.08 -14.71 6.05
CA LYS A 102 -4.82 -13.75 6.88
C LYS A 102 -5.84 -12.96 6.05
N HIS A 103 -5.45 -12.53 4.85
CA HIS A 103 -6.33 -11.76 3.97
C HIS A 103 -7.48 -12.62 3.44
N ALA A 104 -7.24 -13.90 3.11
CA ALA A 104 -8.28 -14.84 2.71
C ALA A 104 -9.37 -15.01 3.80
N GLU A 105 -8.98 -15.00 5.09
CA GLU A 105 -9.95 -15.03 6.18
C GLU A 105 -10.81 -13.75 6.26
N LEU A 106 -10.27 -12.60 5.88
CA LEU A 106 -11.05 -11.37 5.75
C LEU A 106 -12.01 -11.44 4.56
N MET A 107 -11.55 -11.96 3.42
CA MET A 107 -12.38 -12.14 2.22
C MET A 107 -13.56 -13.07 2.45
N LYS A 108 -13.43 -14.09 3.31
CA LYS A 108 -14.58 -14.94 3.73
C LYS A 108 -15.65 -14.15 4.45
N LYS A 109 -15.27 -13.09 5.19
CA LYS A 109 -16.20 -12.23 5.94
C LYS A 109 -16.77 -11.13 5.08
N TYR A 110 -15.99 -10.65 4.13
CA TYR A 110 -16.29 -9.51 3.26
C TYR A 110 -15.98 -9.87 1.80
N PRO A 111 -16.76 -10.76 1.17
CA PRO A 111 -16.44 -11.30 -0.16
C PRO A 111 -16.50 -10.26 -1.29
N ASP A 112 -17.18 -9.15 -1.07
CA ASP A 112 -17.32 -8.05 -2.04
C ASP A 112 -16.26 -6.96 -1.83
N MET A 113 -15.22 -7.21 -1.01
CA MET A 113 -14.14 -6.25 -0.80
C MET A 113 -13.40 -6.01 -2.12
N GLU A 114 -13.30 -4.73 -2.48
CA GLU A 114 -12.55 -4.30 -3.67
C GLU A 114 -11.08 -4.04 -3.31
N HIS A 115 -10.19 -4.40 -4.22
CA HIS A 115 -8.76 -4.17 -4.07
C HIS A 115 -8.22 -3.25 -5.15
N ASP A 116 -7.64 -2.15 -4.71
CA ASP A 116 -6.84 -1.21 -5.51
C ASP A 116 -5.54 -0.85 -4.75
N ASP A 117 -5.01 -1.85 -4.05
CA ASP A 117 -3.78 -1.73 -3.29
C ASP A 117 -2.54 -1.78 -4.20
N PRO A 118 -1.39 -1.25 -3.77
CA PRO A 118 -0.16 -1.32 -4.55
C PRO A 118 0.27 -2.74 -4.91
N ASN A 119 -0.01 -3.74 -4.05
CA ASN A 119 0.32 -5.15 -4.24
C ASN A 119 -0.87 -6.02 -4.62
N GLY A 120 -2.07 -5.43 -4.78
CA GLY A 120 -3.30 -6.16 -5.05
C GLY A 120 -4.29 -5.42 -5.93
N LYS A 121 -4.92 -6.13 -6.87
CA LYS A 121 -5.91 -5.59 -7.78
C LYS A 121 -7.05 -6.57 -8.00
N SER A 122 -8.28 -6.06 -8.00
CA SER A 122 -9.45 -6.77 -8.51
C SER A 122 -9.58 -6.51 -10.02
N ILE A 123 -9.80 -7.55 -10.81
CA ILE A 123 -9.82 -7.48 -12.28
C ILE A 123 -11.06 -8.15 -12.84
N GLU A 124 -11.94 -7.36 -13.43
CA GLU A 124 -13.14 -7.83 -14.09
C GLU A 124 -12.83 -8.65 -15.37
N PRO A 125 -13.74 -9.53 -15.83
CA PRO A 125 -13.59 -10.28 -17.06
C PRO A 125 -13.20 -9.40 -18.26
N GLY A 126 -12.20 -9.83 -19.03
CA GLY A 126 -11.70 -9.14 -20.22
C GLY A 126 -10.86 -7.89 -19.93
N LYS A 127 -10.64 -7.52 -18.65
CA LYS A 127 -9.86 -6.34 -18.28
C LYS A 127 -8.38 -6.67 -18.11
N VAL A 128 -7.59 -5.59 -18.15
CA VAL A 128 -6.14 -5.61 -17.94
C VAL A 128 -5.79 -4.56 -16.90
N THR A 129 -4.89 -4.90 -16.01
CA THR A 129 -4.32 -3.98 -15.04
C THR A 129 -2.81 -4.11 -14.96
N GLU A 130 -2.17 -3.23 -14.20
CA GLU A 130 -0.74 -3.19 -14.01
C GLU A 130 -0.39 -3.07 -12.52
N ILE A 131 0.64 -3.81 -12.10
CA ILE A 131 1.31 -3.62 -10.83
C ILE A 131 2.80 -3.47 -11.11
N VAL A 132 3.41 -2.38 -10.62
CA VAL A 132 4.87 -2.21 -10.65
C VAL A 132 5.38 -2.47 -9.24
N TRP A 133 6.21 -3.52 -9.11
CA TRP A 133 6.66 -4.02 -7.83
C TRP A 133 8.17 -4.17 -7.76
N ARG A 134 8.78 -3.79 -6.64
CA ARG A 134 10.20 -3.98 -6.36
C ARG A 134 10.39 -5.03 -5.27
N PHE A 135 11.09 -6.10 -5.60
CA PHE A 135 11.40 -7.17 -4.64
C PHE A 135 12.61 -6.79 -3.78
N SER A 136 12.38 -6.16 -2.63
CA SER A 136 13.46 -5.71 -1.74
C SER A 136 14.04 -6.81 -0.85
N LYS A 137 13.37 -7.97 -0.77
CA LYS A 137 13.75 -9.11 0.08
C LYS A 137 13.88 -10.37 -0.77
N ALA A 138 14.88 -11.21 -0.45
CA ALA A 138 14.95 -12.58 -0.98
C ALA A 138 13.94 -13.47 -0.26
N GLY A 139 13.45 -14.50 -0.94
CA GLY A 139 12.47 -15.44 -0.41
C GLY A 139 11.50 -15.94 -1.48
N THR A 140 10.54 -16.73 -1.05
CA THR A 140 9.42 -17.16 -1.91
C THR A 140 8.16 -16.44 -1.47
N PHE A 141 7.53 -15.77 -2.41
CA PHE A 141 6.28 -15.04 -2.23
C PHE A 141 5.19 -15.67 -3.09
N GLU A 142 3.95 -15.41 -2.72
CA GLU A 142 2.79 -15.92 -3.43
C GLU A 142 2.04 -14.78 -4.10
N PHE A 143 1.53 -15.02 -5.30
CA PHE A 143 0.41 -14.26 -5.84
C PHE A 143 -0.80 -15.16 -5.94
N ALA A 144 -1.96 -14.69 -5.48
CA ALA A 144 -3.17 -15.49 -5.35
C ALA A 144 -4.43 -14.68 -5.66
N CYS A 145 -5.49 -15.37 -6.06
CA CYS A 145 -6.85 -14.85 -6.02
C CYS A 145 -7.47 -15.29 -4.69
N LEU A 146 -7.82 -14.33 -3.85
CA LEU A 146 -8.32 -14.60 -2.49
C LEU A 146 -9.85 -14.53 -2.40
N ILE A 147 -10.55 -14.38 -3.53
CA ILE A 147 -11.98 -14.62 -3.60
C ILE A 147 -12.25 -16.06 -3.11
N PRO A 148 -13.19 -16.26 -2.18
CA PRO A 148 -13.43 -17.56 -1.59
C PRO A 148 -13.63 -18.68 -2.63
N GLY A 149 -12.87 -19.77 -2.49
CA GLY A 149 -12.88 -20.91 -3.41
C GLY A 149 -11.91 -20.82 -4.59
N HIS A 150 -11.44 -19.64 -5.00
CA HIS A 150 -10.59 -19.50 -6.17
C HIS A 150 -9.17 -20.03 -5.96
N ARG A 151 -8.56 -19.71 -4.82
CA ARG A 151 -7.22 -20.23 -4.46
C ARG A 151 -7.24 -21.73 -4.31
N GLU A 152 -8.26 -22.27 -3.69
CA GLU A 152 -8.48 -23.72 -3.52
C GLU A 152 -8.72 -24.44 -4.86
N ALA A 153 -9.28 -23.74 -5.85
CA ALA A 153 -9.42 -24.21 -7.21
C ALA A 153 -8.11 -24.14 -8.03
N GLY A 154 -7.01 -23.69 -7.41
CA GLY A 154 -5.66 -23.64 -8.00
C GLY A 154 -5.21 -22.25 -8.43
N MET A 155 -5.96 -21.19 -8.12
CA MET A 155 -5.61 -19.83 -8.56
C MET A 155 -4.56 -19.18 -7.65
N HIS A 156 -3.36 -19.71 -7.69
CA HIS A 156 -2.18 -19.17 -7.02
C HIS A 156 -0.92 -19.46 -7.82
N GLY A 157 0.12 -18.70 -7.55
CA GLY A 157 1.44 -18.88 -8.13
C GLY A 157 2.52 -18.33 -7.20
N THR A 158 3.78 -18.49 -7.58
CA THR A 158 4.92 -18.14 -6.75
C THR A 158 5.89 -17.21 -7.46
N VAL A 159 6.52 -16.31 -6.69
CA VAL A 159 7.70 -15.56 -7.11
C VAL A 159 8.88 -15.99 -6.23
N ALA A 160 9.87 -16.63 -6.84
CA ALA A 160 11.12 -17.00 -6.18
C ALA A 160 12.14 -15.87 -6.36
N VAL A 161 12.47 -15.17 -5.27
CA VAL A 161 13.42 -14.04 -5.25
C VAL A 161 14.78 -14.51 -4.70
N LYS A 162 15.82 -14.43 -5.52
CA LYS A 162 17.20 -14.85 -5.21
C LYS A 162 18.14 -13.66 -5.12
#